data_3d97944f41565e12dc3abcf77174b2c7
#
_entry.id   3d97944f41565e12dc3abcf77174b2c7
#
_cell.length_a   1.000
_cell.length_b   1.000
_cell.length_c   1.000
_cell.angle_alpha   90.00
_cell.angle_beta   90.00
_cell.angle_gamma   90.00
#
_symmetry.space_group_name_H-M   'P 1'
#
loop_
_entity.id
_entity.type
_entity.pdbx_description
1 polymer ?
#
loop_
_entity_poly.entity_id
_entity_poly.type
_entity_poly.pdbx_seq_one_letter_code
_entity_poly.pdbx_strand_id
1 'polypeptide(L)'
;YKYAAQEAETVLLDVEFQVGRTGAITPVAKLEPVFVGGVTVSNATLHNMDEVERLGLYKGAEVLLRRAGDVIPQILKVSNPESESRRNVIERPSICPSCKAPIKLSTDNVVMRCEAAANECPAKLKEMLKHFSSRLAFNLEGLGEKIIELLIATGLVSEPADFFKLTKSALEALPGFGEKSAQNLLNEIEKKRTVNLHTFISTSPLHMKHKL
;
A
#
# COMPACT_ATOMS: atom_id res chain seq x y z
N TYR A 1 1.03 10.89 30.17
CA TYR A 1 2.30 11.53 29.81
C TYR A 1 2.47 11.40 28.31
N LYS A 2 2.47 12.51 27.58
CA LYS A 2 2.67 12.49 26.12
C LYS A 2 4.15 12.75 25.88
N TYR A 3 4.86 11.78 25.29
CA TYR A 3 6.24 12.00 24.87
C TYR A 3 6.30 13.16 23.89
N ALA A 4 7.33 14.00 24.04
CA ALA A 4 7.59 15.09 23.09
C ALA A 4 7.82 14.49 21.70
N ALA A 5 7.21 15.08 20.68
CA ALA A 5 7.45 14.69 19.30
C ALA A 5 8.92 15.00 18.96
N GLN A 6 9.60 14.05 18.34
CA GLN A 6 10.95 14.25 17.83
C GLN A 6 10.88 14.74 16.39
N GLU A 7 11.73 15.66 16.04
CA GLU A 7 11.84 16.25 14.71
C GLU A 7 13.25 16.02 14.16
N ALA A 8 13.36 15.85 12.85
CA ALA A 8 14.62 15.72 12.15
C ALA A 8 14.49 16.28 10.74
N GLU A 9 15.57 16.85 10.23
CA GLU A 9 15.65 17.31 8.84
C GLU A 9 16.15 16.19 7.94
N THR A 10 15.59 16.12 6.73
CA THR A 10 15.98 15.18 5.69
C THR A 10 15.65 15.74 4.31
N VAL A 11 16.09 15.05 3.26
CA VAL A 11 15.87 15.46 1.88
C VAL A 11 14.76 14.60 1.23
N LEU A 12 13.83 15.26 0.55
CA LEU A 12 12.83 14.60 -0.30
C LEU A 12 13.48 14.17 -1.62
N LEU A 13 13.74 12.89 -1.76
CA LEU A 13 14.38 12.33 -2.96
C LEU A 13 13.39 12.21 -4.12
N ASP A 14 12.19 11.69 -3.85
CA ASP A 14 11.13 11.48 -4.85
C ASP A 14 9.75 11.36 -4.17
N VAL A 15 8.69 11.34 -4.99
CA VAL A 15 7.34 10.98 -4.55
C VAL A 15 6.85 9.81 -5.38
N GLU A 16 6.53 8.71 -4.70
CA GLU A 16 5.94 7.51 -5.29
C GLU A 16 4.43 7.52 -5.09
N PHE A 17 3.68 7.13 -6.12
CA PHE A 17 2.22 7.03 -6.05
C PHE A 17 1.80 5.58 -5.83
N GLN A 18 1.32 5.27 -4.63
CA GLN A 18 0.90 3.93 -4.23
C GLN A 18 -0.59 3.74 -4.45
N VAL A 19 -0.97 2.60 -5.02
CA VAL A 19 -2.35 2.25 -5.34
C VAL A 19 -2.88 1.28 -4.28
N GLY A 20 -3.85 1.73 -3.50
CA GLY A 20 -4.51 0.90 -2.49
C GLY A 20 -5.58 -0.03 -3.09
N ARG A 21 -6.12 -0.92 -2.26
CA ARG A 21 -7.12 -1.94 -2.67
C ARG A 21 -8.40 -1.36 -3.29
N THR A 22 -8.81 -0.16 -2.89
CA THR A 22 -9.98 0.55 -3.45
C THR A 22 -9.65 1.33 -4.70
N GLY A 23 -8.41 1.28 -5.18
CA GLY A 23 -7.88 2.07 -6.27
C GLY A 23 -7.48 3.49 -5.88
N ALA A 24 -7.63 3.89 -4.62
CA ALA A 24 -7.13 5.19 -4.16
C ALA A 24 -5.62 5.28 -4.36
N ILE A 25 -5.16 6.39 -4.93
CA ILE A 25 -3.75 6.63 -5.23
C ILE A 25 -3.25 7.67 -4.24
N THR A 26 -2.30 7.25 -3.42
CA THR A 26 -1.73 8.06 -2.33
C THR A 26 -0.28 8.40 -2.64
N PRO A 27 0.10 9.69 -2.62
CA PRO A 27 1.49 10.09 -2.73
C PRO A 27 2.26 9.73 -1.44
N VAL A 28 3.45 9.15 -1.61
CA VAL A 28 4.36 8.76 -0.52
C VAL A 28 5.72 9.38 -0.80
N ALA A 29 6.20 10.21 0.11
CA ALA A 29 7.52 10.79 0.05
C ALA A 29 8.59 9.71 0.23
N LYS A 30 9.57 9.67 -0.67
CA LYS A 30 10.83 8.94 -0.53
C LYS A 30 11.86 9.90 0.03
N LEU A 31 12.35 9.62 1.21
CA LEU A 31 13.26 10.48 1.96
C LEU A 31 14.66 9.88 2.02
N GLU A 32 15.65 10.72 2.10
CA GLU A 32 16.96 10.28 2.57
C GLU A 32 16.79 9.69 3.98
N PRO A 33 17.32 8.46 4.25
CA PRO A 33 17.09 7.80 5.54
C PRO A 33 17.56 8.65 6.71
N VAL A 34 16.67 8.97 7.64
CA VAL A 34 16.95 9.77 8.83
C VAL A 34 16.46 9.06 10.09
N PHE A 35 17.24 9.16 11.16
CA PHE A 35 16.89 8.58 12.45
C PHE A 35 16.05 9.57 13.26
N VAL A 36 14.79 9.22 13.55
CA VAL A 36 13.86 10.04 14.32
C VAL A 36 12.90 9.16 15.13
N GLY A 37 12.68 9.51 16.38
CA GLY A 37 11.75 8.77 17.24
C GLY A 37 12.13 7.30 17.44
N GLY A 38 13.43 6.95 17.48
CA GLY A 38 13.92 5.60 17.76
C GLY A 38 13.95 4.66 16.54
N VAL A 39 13.62 5.15 15.33
CA VAL A 39 13.66 4.37 14.09
C VAL A 39 14.26 5.15 12.92
N THR A 40 14.76 4.45 11.93
CA THR A 40 15.18 5.04 10.65
C THR A 40 13.95 5.17 9.74
N VAL A 41 13.65 6.40 9.32
CA VAL A 41 12.54 6.72 8.44
C VAL A 41 13.08 7.05 7.06
N SER A 42 12.56 6.38 6.02
CA SER A 42 12.87 6.60 4.61
C SER A 42 11.61 6.88 3.77
N ASN A 43 10.43 6.78 4.37
CA ASN A 43 9.17 7.04 3.68
C ASN A 43 8.20 7.76 4.63
N ALA A 44 7.40 8.70 4.07
CA ALA A 44 6.32 9.37 4.80
C ALA A 44 5.10 9.53 3.89
N THR A 45 3.90 9.26 4.41
CA THR A 45 2.68 9.50 3.63
C THR A 45 2.43 11.00 3.48
N LEU A 46 1.98 11.39 2.28
CA LEU A 46 1.57 12.76 1.97
C LEU A 46 0.04 12.88 1.88
N HIS A 47 -0.68 11.82 2.23
CA HIS A 47 -2.14 11.71 2.23
C HIS A 47 -2.79 11.94 0.85
N ASN A 48 -2.62 13.12 0.24
CA ASN A 48 -3.17 13.49 -1.07
C ASN A 48 -2.30 14.55 -1.75
N MET A 49 -2.67 14.94 -2.97
CA MET A 49 -1.92 15.96 -3.71
C MET A 49 -2.09 17.37 -3.16
N ASP A 50 -3.21 17.67 -2.52
CA ASP A 50 -3.45 18.98 -1.91
C ASP A 50 -2.44 19.24 -0.78
N GLU A 51 -2.06 18.19 -0.05
CA GLU A 51 -1.00 18.28 0.96
C GLU A 51 0.38 18.51 0.33
N VAL A 52 0.68 17.86 -0.81
CA VAL A 52 1.91 18.10 -1.58
C VAL A 52 2.00 19.57 -2.02
N GLU A 53 0.90 20.11 -2.55
CA GLU A 53 0.78 21.49 -3.01
C GLU A 53 0.84 22.48 -1.83
N ARG A 54 0.11 22.20 -0.73
CA ARG A 54 0.09 23.03 0.49
C ARG A 54 1.47 23.18 1.12
N LEU A 55 2.24 22.09 1.14
CA LEU A 55 3.61 22.09 1.67
C LEU A 55 4.64 22.68 0.69
N GLY A 56 4.25 22.85 -0.59
CA GLY A 56 5.15 23.32 -1.63
C GLY A 56 6.30 22.35 -1.90
N LEU A 57 6.02 21.04 -1.86
CA LEU A 57 7.04 19.99 -1.99
C LEU A 57 7.58 19.92 -3.42
N TYR A 58 8.88 19.70 -3.54
CA TYR A 58 9.59 19.46 -4.79
C TYR A 58 10.73 18.44 -4.57
N LYS A 59 11.17 17.76 -5.61
CA LYS A 59 12.29 16.81 -5.51
C LYS A 59 13.59 17.57 -5.18
N GLY A 60 14.28 17.12 -4.13
CA GLY A 60 15.47 17.77 -3.58
C GLY A 60 15.16 18.79 -2.47
N ALA A 61 13.89 18.93 -2.05
CA ALA A 61 13.53 19.80 -0.93
C ALA A 61 14.09 19.26 0.38
N GLU A 62 14.67 20.14 1.19
CA GLU A 62 14.95 19.87 2.60
C GLU A 62 13.64 19.99 3.39
N VAL A 63 13.27 18.95 4.11
CA VAL A 63 12.00 18.88 4.82
C VAL A 63 12.19 18.57 6.30
N LEU A 64 11.37 19.19 7.13
CA LEU A 64 11.28 18.89 8.55
C LEU A 64 10.28 17.76 8.76
N LEU A 65 10.77 16.62 9.24
CA LEU A 65 10.00 15.43 9.56
C LEU A 65 9.72 15.39 11.06
N ARG A 66 8.49 15.05 11.44
CA ARG A 66 8.09 14.80 12.83
C ARG A 66 7.60 13.37 13.02
N ARG A 67 8.02 12.77 14.14
CA ARG A 67 7.46 11.52 14.63
C ARG A 67 7.16 11.62 16.13
N ALA A 68 5.93 11.33 16.52
CA ALA A 68 5.51 11.31 17.91
C ALA A 68 5.26 9.86 18.36
N GLY A 69 6.17 9.27 19.12
CA GLY A 69 6.09 7.88 19.58
C GLY A 69 5.95 6.90 18.41
N ASP A 70 4.96 6.02 18.46
CA ASP A 70 4.69 5.00 17.43
C ASP A 70 3.74 5.49 16.32
N VAL A 71 3.66 6.82 16.15
CA VAL A 71 2.81 7.45 15.12
C VAL A 71 3.51 7.49 13.77
N ILE A 72 2.72 7.48 12.70
CA ILE A 72 3.19 7.59 11.31
C ILE A 72 3.98 8.90 11.14
N PRO A 73 5.19 8.86 10.54
CA PRO A 73 5.99 10.05 10.28
C PRO A 73 5.25 11.04 9.37
N GLN A 74 5.36 12.33 9.68
CA GLN A 74 4.72 13.41 8.92
C GLN A 74 5.73 14.48 8.54
N ILE A 75 5.65 14.97 7.30
CA ILE A 75 6.38 16.16 6.87
C ILE A 75 5.60 17.38 7.34
N LEU A 76 6.28 18.29 8.07
CA LEU A 76 5.66 19.49 8.61
C LEU A 76 5.77 20.68 7.66
N LYS A 77 6.95 20.85 7.06
CA LYS A 77 7.29 21.99 6.20
C LYS A 77 8.52 21.69 5.36
N VAL A 78 8.72 22.48 4.31
CA VAL A 78 9.98 22.62 3.58
C VAL A 78 10.86 23.59 4.35
N SER A 79 12.13 23.23 4.60
CA SER A 79 13.11 24.05 5.33
C SER A 79 13.81 25.06 4.40
N ASN A 80 13.91 24.75 3.09
CA ASN A 80 14.55 25.59 2.07
C ASN A 80 13.59 26.03 0.94
N PRO A 81 12.54 26.82 1.23
CA PRO A 81 11.50 27.15 0.25
C PRO A 81 11.98 28.01 -0.92
N GLU A 82 13.14 28.66 -0.81
CA GLU A 82 13.70 29.56 -1.83
C GLU A 82 14.75 28.92 -2.75
N SER A 83 14.93 27.59 -2.67
CA SER A 83 15.91 26.87 -3.50
C SER A 83 15.57 26.95 -4.98
N GLU A 84 16.58 27.11 -5.83
CA GLU A 84 16.45 27.04 -7.30
C GLU A 84 15.90 25.70 -7.79
N SER A 85 16.01 24.64 -6.99
CA SER A 85 15.48 23.29 -7.25
C SER A 85 13.96 23.21 -7.29
N ARG A 86 13.23 24.29 -6.94
CA ARG A 86 11.75 24.38 -7.09
C ARG A 86 11.22 24.07 -8.48
N ARG A 87 12.10 23.96 -9.50
CA ARG A 87 11.72 23.55 -10.85
C ARG A 87 11.31 22.10 -10.96
N ASN A 88 11.64 21.24 -9.97
CA ASN A 88 11.28 19.82 -9.92
C ASN A 88 9.95 19.61 -9.20
N VAL A 89 8.90 20.26 -9.67
CA VAL A 89 7.54 20.17 -9.12
C VAL A 89 7.03 18.74 -9.24
N ILE A 90 6.34 18.28 -8.21
CA ILE A 90 5.67 16.97 -8.19
C ILE A 90 4.33 17.11 -8.91
N GLU A 91 4.24 16.52 -10.09
CA GLU A 91 3.04 16.59 -10.90
C GLU A 91 2.02 15.52 -10.46
N ARG A 92 0.74 15.88 -10.59
CA ARG A 92 -0.39 14.96 -10.38
C ARG A 92 -0.42 13.95 -11.52
N PRO A 93 -0.38 12.63 -11.27
CA PRO A 93 -0.44 11.64 -12.33
C PRO A 93 -1.83 11.62 -12.98
N SER A 94 -1.87 11.51 -14.29
CA SER A 94 -3.10 11.35 -15.09
C SER A 94 -3.47 9.88 -15.34
N ILE A 95 -2.50 8.99 -15.20
CA ILE A 95 -2.64 7.55 -15.42
C ILE A 95 -2.15 6.76 -14.21
N CYS A 96 -2.76 5.62 -13.97
CA CYS A 96 -2.39 4.72 -12.88
C CYS A 96 -0.93 4.25 -13.03
N PRO A 97 -0.10 4.37 -11.98
CA PRO A 97 1.31 3.95 -12.06
C PRO A 97 1.45 2.44 -12.30
N SER A 98 0.47 1.63 -11.87
CA SER A 98 0.50 0.17 -11.98
C SER A 98 -0.04 -0.35 -13.32
N CYS A 99 -1.28 0.00 -13.70
CA CYS A 99 -1.94 -0.58 -14.87
C CYS A 99 -2.10 0.39 -16.06
N LYS A 100 -1.66 1.65 -15.92
CA LYS A 100 -1.76 2.71 -16.94
C LYS A 100 -3.19 3.13 -17.31
N ALA A 101 -4.20 2.61 -16.65
CA ALA A 101 -5.58 3.04 -16.84
C ALA A 101 -5.78 4.50 -16.38
N PRO A 102 -6.81 5.19 -16.87
CA PRO A 102 -7.14 6.55 -16.45
C PRO A 102 -7.35 6.66 -14.94
N ILE A 103 -7.01 7.83 -14.40
CA ILE A 103 -7.29 8.20 -13.01
C ILE A 103 -8.49 9.13 -13.01
N LYS A 104 -9.45 8.84 -12.12
CA LYS A 104 -10.56 9.72 -11.81
C LYS A 104 -10.37 10.38 -10.46
N LEU A 105 -10.72 11.65 -10.38
CA LEU A 105 -10.80 12.34 -9.10
C LEU A 105 -12.17 12.07 -8.44
N SER A 106 -12.19 11.99 -7.12
CA SER A 106 -13.42 11.99 -6.34
C SER A 106 -14.21 13.30 -6.54
N THR A 107 -15.48 13.33 -6.17
CA THR A 107 -16.36 14.49 -6.32
C THR A 107 -15.84 15.75 -5.63
N ASP A 108 -15.08 15.60 -4.57
CA ASP A 108 -14.36 16.65 -3.82
C ASP A 108 -12.98 16.99 -4.40
N ASN A 109 -12.57 16.35 -5.51
CA ASN A 109 -11.26 16.48 -6.17
C ASN A 109 -10.03 16.10 -5.31
N VAL A 110 -10.23 15.56 -4.12
CA VAL A 110 -9.14 15.25 -3.18
C VAL A 110 -8.49 13.89 -3.43
N VAL A 111 -9.31 12.87 -3.73
CA VAL A 111 -8.83 11.48 -3.87
C VAL A 111 -8.73 11.08 -5.33
N MET A 112 -7.53 10.75 -5.77
CA MET A 112 -7.27 10.12 -7.07
C MET A 112 -7.62 8.64 -7.00
N ARG A 113 -8.33 8.11 -8.01
CA ARG A 113 -8.68 6.69 -8.09
C ARG A 113 -8.39 6.11 -9.47
N CYS A 114 -7.76 4.95 -9.49
CA CYS A 114 -7.62 4.13 -10.70
C CYS A 114 -9.00 3.58 -11.11
N GLU A 115 -9.41 3.76 -12.36
CA GLU A 115 -10.71 3.29 -12.87
C GLU A 115 -10.75 1.81 -13.27
N ALA A 116 -9.59 1.17 -13.51
CA ALA A 116 -9.54 -0.24 -13.87
C ALA A 116 -10.22 -1.14 -12.84
N ALA A 117 -10.75 -2.28 -13.25
CA ALA A 117 -11.26 -3.29 -12.33
C ALA A 117 -10.13 -3.83 -11.42
N ALA A 118 -10.51 -4.48 -10.31
CA ALA A 118 -9.51 -4.96 -9.35
C ALA A 118 -8.58 -6.03 -9.94
N ASN A 119 -9.12 -6.89 -10.80
CA ASN A 119 -8.38 -7.93 -11.52
C ASN A 119 -7.55 -7.40 -12.71
N GLU A 120 -7.83 -6.19 -13.17
CA GLU A 120 -7.10 -5.54 -14.27
C GLU A 120 -5.93 -4.67 -13.79
N CYS A 121 -5.92 -4.31 -12.50
CA CYS A 121 -4.86 -3.52 -11.90
C CYS A 121 -4.04 -4.37 -10.92
N PRO A 122 -2.79 -4.74 -11.24
CA PRO A 122 -1.96 -5.59 -10.40
C PRO A 122 -1.80 -5.08 -8.96
N ALA A 123 -1.67 -3.77 -8.77
CA ALA A 123 -1.57 -3.19 -7.44
C ALA A 123 -2.88 -3.32 -6.64
N LYS A 124 -4.05 -3.09 -7.27
CA LYS A 124 -5.35 -3.31 -6.61
C LYS A 124 -5.53 -4.78 -6.23
N LEU A 125 -5.21 -5.69 -7.14
CA LEU A 125 -5.31 -7.12 -6.91
C LEU A 125 -4.41 -7.52 -5.74
N LYS A 126 -3.14 -7.11 -5.75
CA LYS A 126 -2.21 -7.39 -4.66
C LYS A 126 -2.75 -6.91 -3.31
N GLU A 127 -3.16 -5.66 -3.21
CA GLU A 127 -3.67 -5.10 -1.96
C GLU A 127 -5.01 -5.72 -1.52
N MET A 128 -5.86 -6.13 -2.45
CA MET A 128 -7.09 -6.88 -2.16
C MET A 128 -6.77 -8.26 -1.57
N LEU A 129 -5.84 -9.00 -2.17
CA LEU A 129 -5.42 -10.32 -1.70
C LEU A 129 -4.69 -10.25 -0.35
N LYS A 130 -3.83 -9.24 -0.15
CA LYS A 130 -3.18 -8.96 1.14
C LYS A 130 -4.22 -8.70 2.24
N HIS A 131 -5.21 -7.87 1.96
CA HIS A 131 -6.27 -7.61 2.91
C HIS A 131 -7.06 -8.88 3.23
N PHE A 132 -7.44 -9.66 2.20
CA PHE A 132 -8.18 -10.89 2.37
C PHE A 132 -7.43 -11.90 3.27
N SER A 133 -6.12 -12.05 3.06
CA SER A 133 -5.28 -12.95 3.87
C SER A 133 -4.92 -12.42 5.25
N SER A 134 -5.12 -11.13 5.53
CA SER A 134 -4.70 -10.46 6.76
C SER A 134 -5.41 -10.97 8.01
N ARG A 135 -4.84 -10.67 9.19
CA ARG A 135 -5.43 -11.00 10.52
C ARG A 135 -6.81 -10.39 10.74
N LEU A 136 -7.10 -9.25 10.11
CA LEU A 136 -8.40 -8.57 10.22
C LEU A 136 -9.47 -9.18 9.31
N ALA A 137 -9.09 -10.16 8.48
CA ALA A 137 -9.95 -10.82 7.51
C ALA A 137 -9.95 -12.34 7.73
N PHE A 138 -9.49 -13.12 6.75
CA PHE A 138 -9.45 -14.58 6.85
C PHE A 138 -8.30 -15.12 7.70
N ASN A 139 -7.31 -14.30 8.03
CA ASN A 139 -6.11 -14.70 8.76
C ASN A 139 -5.47 -15.97 8.20
N LEU A 140 -5.08 -15.93 6.93
CA LEU A 140 -4.39 -17.01 6.24
C LEU A 140 -2.89 -16.93 6.54
N GLU A 141 -2.45 -17.65 7.57
CA GLU A 141 -1.04 -17.68 7.96
C GLU A 141 -0.19 -18.30 6.85
N GLY A 142 0.99 -17.71 6.62
CA GLY A 142 1.88 -18.13 5.55
C GLY A 142 1.69 -17.42 4.21
N LEU A 143 0.62 -16.63 4.02
CA LEU A 143 0.41 -15.79 2.83
C LEU A 143 1.00 -14.38 3.03
N GLY A 144 2.33 -14.29 3.11
CA GLY A 144 3.02 -13.02 3.12
C GLY A 144 3.01 -12.31 1.75
N GLU A 145 3.37 -11.02 1.73
CA GLU A 145 3.34 -10.20 0.51
C GLU A 145 4.11 -10.82 -0.67
N LYS A 146 5.31 -11.34 -0.43
CA LYS A 146 6.13 -12.01 -1.46
C LYS A 146 5.46 -13.24 -2.08
N ILE A 147 4.73 -14.01 -1.27
CA ILE A 147 4.01 -15.20 -1.74
C ILE A 147 2.79 -14.78 -2.56
N ILE A 148 2.06 -13.77 -2.13
CA ILE A 148 0.92 -13.22 -2.90
C ILE A 148 1.41 -12.69 -4.25
N GLU A 149 2.50 -11.94 -4.30
CA GLU A 149 3.10 -11.47 -5.56
C GLU A 149 3.48 -12.63 -6.48
N LEU A 150 4.07 -13.68 -5.94
CA LEU A 150 4.45 -14.87 -6.70
C LEU A 150 3.22 -15.59 -7.26
N LEU A 151 2.15 -15.75 -6.46
CA LEU A 151 0.90 -16.39 -6.90
C LEU A 151 0.19 -15.58 -7.99
N ILE A 152 0.23 -14.25 -7.92
CA ILE A 152 -0.27 -13.36 -8.97
C ILE A 152 0.58 -13.49 -10.24
N ALA A 153 1.91 -13.42 -10.11
CA ALA A 153 2.84 -13.49 -11.24
C ALA A 153 2.77 -14.81 -12.01
N THR A 154 2.47 -15.92 -11.32
CA THR A 154 2.30 -17.25 -11.94
C THR A 154 0.87 -17.51 -12.43
N GLY A 155 -0.07 -16.58 -12.24
CA GLY A 155 -1.45 -16.72 -12.63
C GLY A 155 -2.25 -17.74 -11.81
N LEU A 156 -1.70 -18.22 -10.70
CA LEU A 156 -2.39 -19.17 -9.82
C LEU A 156 -3.51 -18.53 -9.01
N VAL A 157 -3.46 -17.22 -8.79
CA VAL A 157 -4.46 -16.46 -8.05
C VAL A 157 -4.74 -15.15 -8.79
N SER A 158 -6.00 -14.94 -9.17
CA SER A 158 -6.54 -13.73 -9.80
C SER A 158 -7.69 -13.11 -8.99
N GLU A 159 -8.21 -13.83 -8.01
CA GLU A 159 -9.25 -13.39 -7.08
C GLU A 159 -9.10 -14.11 -5.72
N PRO A 160 -9.71 -13.61 -4.63
CA PRO A 160 -9.61 -14.26 -3.31
C PRO A 160 -10.07 -15.72 -3.26
N ALA A 161 -11.08 -16.09 -4.06
CA ALA A 161 -11.59 -17.45 -4.12
C ALA A 161 -10.56 -18.46 -4.63
N ASP A 162 -9.58 -18.03 -5.41
CA ASP A 162 -8.55 -18.90 -5.98
C ASP A 162 -7.61 -19.47 -4.92
N PHE A 163 -7.48 -18.81 -3.76
CA PHE A 163 -6.73 -19.39 -2.64
C PHE A 163 -7.25 -20.76 -2.23
N PHE A 164 -8.56 -20.97 -2.30
CA PHE A 164 -9.20 -22.25 -1.97
C PHE A 164 -9.15 -23.31 -3.09
N LYS A 165 -8.61 -22.94 -4.26
CA LYS A 165 -8.39 -23.83 -5.42
C LYS A 165 -6.93 -24.27 -5.54
N LEU A 166 -6.03 -23.72 -4.71
CA LEU A 166 -4.60 -24.06 -4.75
C LEU A 166 -4.38 -25.55 -4.47
N THR A 167 -3.48 -26.17 -5.22
CA THR A 167 -3.08 -27.56 -5.05
C THR A 167 -1.63 -27.68 -4.57
N LYS A 168 -1.31 -28.79 -3.93
CA LYS A 168 0.05 -29.07 -3.44
C LYS A 168 1.08 -29.01 -4.59
N SER A 169 0.79 -29.66 -5.71
CA SER A 169 1.68 -29.70 -6.87
C SER A 169 1.92 -28.31 -7.48
N ALA A 170 0.90 -27.44 -7.53
CA ALA A 170 1.05 -26.08 -8.02
C ALA A 170 1.93 -25.22 -7.10
N LEU A 171 1.81 -25.39 -5.78
CA LEU A 171 2.65 -24.69 -4.82
C LEU A 171 4.10 -25.18 -4.83
N GLU A 172 4.34 -26.49 -4.91
CA GLU A 172 5.67 -27.08 -4.97
C GLU A 172 6.46 -26.68 -6.22
N ALA A 173 5.76 -26.34 -7.31
CA ALA A 173 6.39 -25.80 -8.52
C ALA A 173 6.90 -24.36 -8.36
N LEU A 174 6.50 -23.66 -7.30
CA LEU A 174 6.91 -22.27 -7.06
C LEU A 174 8.32 -22.19 -6.42
N PRO A 175 9.13 -21.22 -6.83
CA PRO A 175 10.43 -21.01 -6.22
C PRO A 175 10.29 -20.68 -4.71
N GLY A 176 11.06 -21.36 -3.89
CA GLY A 176 11.06 -21.20 -2.43
C GLY A 176 9.98 -22.00 -1.69
N PHE A 177 9.11 -22.73 -2.41
CA PHE A 177 8.21 -23.70 -1.79
C PHE A 177 8.80 -25.11 -1.81
N GLY A 178 8.84 -25.73 -0.64
CA GLY A 178 9.06 -27.17 -0.53
C GLY A 178 7.78 -27.89 -0.09
N GLU A 179 7.79 -29.21 -0.09
CA GLU A 179 6.65 -30.06 0.29
C GLU A 179 6.01 -29.62 1.62
N LYS A 180 6.81 -29.41 2.65
CA LYS A 180 6.33 -29.03 3.99
C LYS A 180 5.67 -27.66 4.01
N SER A 181 6.22 -26.67 3.32
CA SER A 181 5.65 -25.30 3.27
C SER A 181 4.35 -25.28 2.46
N ALA A 182 4.27 -26.01 1.35
CA ALA A 182 3.05 -26.17 0.55
C ALA A 182 1.94 -26.81 1.37
N GLN A 183 2.25 -27.91 2.08
CA GLN A 183 1.27 -28.60 2.92
C GLN A 183 0.78 -27.72 4.09
N ASN A 184 1.67 -26.99 4.75
CA ASN A 184 1.31 -26.10 5.85
C ASN A 184 0.35 -25.00 5.35
N LEU A 185 0.64 -24.37 4.22
CA LEU A 185 -0.21 -23.34 3.65
C LEU A 185 -1.61 -23.89 3.29
N LEU A 186 -1.68 -25.05 2.66
CA LEU A 186 -2.96 -25.68 2.32
C LEU A 186 -3.77 -26.04 3.59
N ASN A 187 -3.14 -26.53 4.63
CA ASN A 187 -3.78 -26.82 5.91
C ASN A 187 -4.36 -25.54 6.54
N GLU A 188 -3.64 -24.40 6.46
CA GLU A 188 -4.16 -23.12 6.95
C GLU A 188 -5.35 -22.62 6.13
N ILE A 189 -5.29 -22.73 4.81
CA ILE A 189 -6.40 -22.38 3.92
C ILE A 189 -7.64 -23.24 4.21
N GLU A 190 -7.46 -24.57 4.38
CA GLU A 190 -8.57 -25.49 4.65
C GLU A 190 -9.28 -25.18 5.98
N LYS A 191 -8.54 -24.82 7.04
CA LYS A 191 -9.12 -24.39 8.32
C LYS A 191 -10.04 -23.15 8.17
N LYS A 192 -9.85 -22.36 7.13
CA LYS A 192 -10.59 -21.11 6.89
C LYS A 192 -11.71 -21.22 5.86
N ARG A 193 -12.01 -22.42 5.37
CA ARG A 193 -13.18 -22.67 4.49
C ARG A 193 -14.49 -22.35 5.17
N THR A 194 -14.53 -22.47 6.49
CA THR A 194 -15.70 -22.10 7.30
C THR A 194 -15.32 -20.92 8.19
N VAL A 195 -15.93 -19.78 7.95
CA VAL A 195 -15.74 -18.54 8.73
C VAL A 195 -17.11 -18.02 9.18
N ASN A 196 -17.14 -17.21 10.23
CA ASN A 196 -18.38 -16.57 10.64
C ASN A 196 -18.83 -15.51 9.62
N LEU A 197 -20.13 -15.22 9.60
CA LEU A 197 -20.73 -14.27 8.65
C LEU A 197 -20.12 -12.88 8.74
N HIS A 198 -19.75 -12.41 9.92
CA HIS A 198 -19.11 -11.11 10.12
C HIS A 198 -17.78 -11.02 9.37
N THR A 199 -16.91 -12.02 9.50
CA THR A 199 -15.63 -12.09 8.78
C THR A 199 -15.87 -12.10 7.27
N PHE A 200 -16.83 -12.91 6.78
CA PHE A 200 -17.16 -12.96 5.36
C PHE A 200 -17.64 -11.61 4.81
N ILE A 201 -18.56 -10.94 5.51
CA ILE A 201 -19.09 -9.63 5.08
C ILE A 201 -17.98 -8.56 5.10
N SER A 202 -17.15 -8.51 6.14
CA SER A 202 -16.10 -7.49 6.27
C SER A 202 -15.01 -7.61 5.20
N THR A 203 -14.83 -8.78 4.60
CA THR A 203 -13.85 -9.05 3.56
C THR A 203 -14.44 -9.01 2.15
N SER A 204 -15.78 -9.05 2.03
CA SER A 204 -16.46 -9.04 0.74
C SER A 204 -16.26 -7.70 0.00
N PRO A 205 -16.03 -7.76 -1.33
CA PRO A 205 -16.01 -6.54 -2.17
C PRO A 205 -17.30 -5.71 -2.10
N LEU A 206 -18.42 -6.32 -1.73
CA LEU A 206 -19.71 -5.67 -1.59
C LEU A 206 -19.72 -4.62 -0.46
N HIS A 207 -19.01 -4.86 0.64
CA HIS A 207 -18.95 -3.90 1.75
C HIS A 207 -18.10 -2.65 1.43
N MET A 208 -17.28 -2.70 0.37
CA MET A 208 -16.43 -1.59 -0.05
C MET A 208 -17.18 -0.50 -0.84
N LYS A 209 -18.38 -0.77 -1.33
CA LYS A 209 -19.20 0.20 -2.11
C LYS A 209 -20.01 1.16 -1.24
N HIS A 210 -20.14 0.92 0.07
CA HIS A 210 -21.01 1.67 0.97
C HIS A 210 -20.29 2.55 2.00
N LYS A 211 -18.96 2.73 1.89
CA LYS A 211 -18.22 3.74 2.67
C LYS A 211 -17.75 4.87 1.73
N LEU A 212 -18.71 5.50 1.12
CA LEU A 212 -18.59 6.79 0.44
C LEU A 212 -19.26 7.86 1.30
#